data_9849a356a706980e0d9833c65e870a1e
#
_entry.id   9849a356a706980e0d9833c65e870a1e
#
_cell.length_a   1.000
_cell.length_b   1.000
_cell.length_c   1.000
_cell.angle_alpha   90.00
_cell.angle_beta   90.00
_cell.angle_gamma   90.00
#
_symmetry.space_group_name_H-M   'P 1'
#
loop_
_entity.id
_entity.type
_entity.pdbx_description
1 polymer ?
#
loop_
_entity_poly.entity_id
_entity_poly.type
_entity_poly.pdbx_seq_one_letter_code
_entity_poly.pdbx_strand_id
1 'polypeptide(L)'
;MKKFISVCLCICIFAAQLSGCSDMSFPGSSGPTDAEKLEKIRTSGEYPEILVETAEKCPQTLDYVYNYPELKDKRFDIDLSADAQSGTVPLFIQWDERWGYAPYGSGFIGTSGCGPTCLSMAAVYLTKNAAYSPLFVARLAEKKGYCVPGNGSSWTLISEGSALLGLSAAELPLWEQSMKNALDSGAVIILALGPGDFTSSGHFVVITGYDSCGFTVNDPNSPDNSAKHWTYDRLSPQISNLWFLEAL
;
A
#
# COMPACT_ATOMS: atom_id res chain seq x y z
N MET A 1 -50.09 -56.13 -20.02
CA MET A 1 -49.41 -55.90 -21.31
C MET A 1 -48.01 -55.37 -21.02
N LYS A 2 -47.01 -56.24 -21.16
CA LYS A 2 -45.58 -55.96 -20.92
C LYS A 2 -44.98 -55.44 -22.20
N LYS A 3 -44.34 -54.24 -22.17
CA LYS A 3 -43.52 -53.78 -23.29
C LYS A 3 -42.03 -53.85 -22.86
N PHE A 4 -41.33 -54.77 -23.56
CA PHE A 4 -39.86 -54.86 -23.52
C PHE A 4 -39.25 -53.66 -24.28
N ILE A 5 -38.27 -53.02 -23.69
CA ILE A 5 -37.40 -52.06 -24.37
C ILE A 5 -36.01 -52.72 -24.46
N SER A 6 -35.60 -52.95 -25.68
CA SER A 6 -34.31 -53.48 -26.05
C SER A 6 -33.24 -52.42 -25.89
N VAL A 7 -32.18 -52.70 -25.12
CA VAL A 7 -30.99 -51.86 -25.00
C VAL A 7 -29.96 -52.36 -26.01
N CYS A 8 -29.67 -51.50 -26.98
CA CYS A 8 -28.62 -51.75 -27.98
C CYS A 8 -27.30 -51.22 -27.41
N LEU A 9 -26.37 -52.12 -27.14
CA LEU A 9 -25.02 -51.84 -26.63
C LEU A 9 -24.09 -51.55 -27.83
N CYS A 10 -23.81 -50.29 -28.13
CA CYS A 10 -22.77 -49.90 -29.08
C CYS A 10 -21.43 -49.79 -28.36
N ILE A 11 -20.56 -50.76 -28.59
CA ILE A 11 -19.16 -50.72 -28.18
C ILE A 11 -18.40 -49.89 -29.24
N CYS A 12 -18.06 -48.65 -28.90
CA CYS A 12 -17.11 -47.85 -29.67
C CYS A 12 -15.70 -48.08 -29.12
N ILE A 13 -14.89 -48.77 -29.88
CA ILE A 13 -13.45 -48.90 -29.66
C ILE A 13 -12.82 -47.56 -30.04
N PHE A 14 -12.35 -46.77 -29.07
CA PHE A 14 -11.54 -45.60 -29.32
C PHE A 14 -10.06 -46.02 -29.36
N ALA A 15 -9.47 -45.97 -30.54
CA ALA A 15 -8.04 -46.05 -30.72
C ALA A 15 -7.38 -44.77 -30.14
N ALA A 16 -6.55 -44.95 -29.15
CA ALA A 16 -5.72 -43.85 -28.60
C ALA A 16 -4.66 -43.48 -29.64
N GLN A 17 -4.83 -42.37 -30.31
CA GLN A 17 -3.74 -41.69 -30.99
C GLN A 17 -2.97 -40.85 -29.99
N LEU A 18 -1.75 -41.26 -29.71
CA LEU A 18 -0.72 -40.46 -29.02
C LEU A 18 -0.31 -39.30 -29.96
N SER A 19 -1.02 -38.19 -29.86
CA SER A 19 -0.55 -36.92 -30.44
C SER A 19 0.46 -36.35 -29.47
N GLY A 20 1.70 -36.25 -29.92
CA GLY A 20 2.77 -35.57 -29.15
C GLY A 20 2.37 -34.15 -28.83
N CYS A 21 2.35 -33.81 -27.54
CA CYS A 21 2.40 -32.43 -27.09
C CYS A 21 3.73 -31.85 -27.55
N SER A 22 3.71 -31.13 -28.67
CA SER A 22 4.76 -30.14 -28.93
C SER A 22 4.63 -29.06 -27.87
N ASP A 23 5.64 -28.90 -27.03
CA ASP A 23 5.83 -27.77 -26.19
C ASP A 23 5.72 -26.50 -27.02
N MET A 24 4.56 -25.86 -27.01
CA MET A 24 4.44 -24.48 -27.43
C MET A 24 5.03 -23.64 -26.30
N SER A 25 6.36 -23.43 -26.34
CA SER A 25 7.01 -22.37 -25.64
C SER A 25 6.42 -21.06 -26.17
N PHE A 26 5.56 -20.43 -25.35
CA PHE A 26 5.19 -19.04 -25.56
C PHE A 26 6.49 -18.24 -25.59
N PRO A 27 6.69 -17.31 -26.54
CA PRO A 27 7.83 -16.41 -26.48
C PRO A 27 7.75 -15.68 -25.14
N GLY A 28 8.76 -15.90 -24.30
CA GLY A 28 8.86 -15.34 -22.96
C GLY A 28 8.72 -13.82 -23.00
N SER A 29 8.16 -13.25 -21.96
CA SER A 29 8.14 -11.81 -21.72
C SER A 29 9.55 -11.24 -21.97
N SER A 30 9.67 -10.25 -22.84
CA SER A 30 10.94 -9.71 -23.31
C SER A 30 11.71 -8.88 -22.26
N GLY A 31 11.33 -8.93 -21.00
CA GLY A 31 11.96 -8.21 -19.89
C GLY A 31 12.72 -9.12 -18.92
N PRO A 32 13.59 -8.53 -18.06
CA PRO A 32 14.33 -9.28 -17.07
C PRO A 32 13.40 -9.90 -16.02
N THR A 33 13.75 -11.10 -15.59
CA THR A 33 13.08 -11.79 -14.47
C THR A 33 13.34 -11.07 -13.15
N ASP A 34 12.54 -11.33 -12.13
CA ASP A 34 12.73 -10.74 -10.78
C ASP A 34 14.10 -11.08 -10.19
N ALA A 35 14.62 -12.29 -10.45
CA ALA A 35 15.97 -12.68 -10.04
C ALA A 35 17.05 -11.84 -10.74
N GLU A 36 16.92 -11.59 -12.03
CA GLU A 36 17.86 -10.76 -12.80
C GLU A 36 17.79 -9.29 -12.38
N LYS A 37 16.58 -8.76 -12.08
CA LYS A 37 16.42 -7.42 -11.52
C LYS A 37 17.14 -7.28 -10.19
N LEU A 38 16.90 -8.22 -9.26
CA LEU A 38 17.51 -8.20 -7.94
C LEU A 38 19.03 -8.32 -7.99
N GLU A 39 19.56 -9.16 -8.88
CA GLU A 39 21.00 -9.28 -9.10
C GLU A 39 21.62 -7.98 -9.65
N LYS A 40 20.96 -7.33 -10.63
CA LYS A 40 21.38 -6.00 -11.12
C LYS A 40 21.38 -4.96 -9.99
N ILE A 41 20.31 -4.92 -9.18
CA ILE A 41 20.20 -3.99 -8.04
C ILE A 41 21.39 -4.16 -7.10
N ARG A 42 21.79 -5.40 -6.79
CA ARG A 42 22.90 -5.72 -5.87
C ARG A 42 24.29 -5.39 -6.42
N THR A 43 24.49 -5.56 -7.72
CA THR A 43 25.84 -5.64 -8.28
C THR A 43 26.27 -4.42 -9.11
N SER A 44 25.31 -3.65 -9.64
CA SER A 44 25.62 -2.55 -10.57
C SER A 44 26.26 -1.33 -9.92
N GLY A 45 26.07 -1.11 -8.62
CA GLY A 45 26.52 0.11 -7.92
C GLY A 45 25.70 1.37 -8.26
N GLU A 46 24.62 1.25 -9.03
CA GLU A 46 23.76 2.38 -9.44
C GLU A 46 22.69 2.74 -8.39
N TYR A 47 22.48 1.86 -7.41
CA TYR A 47 21.41 1.99 -6.42
C TYR A 47 21.96 2.38 -5.05
N PRO A 48 21.38 3.39 -4.39
CA PRO A 48 21.65 3.65 -2.97
C PRO A 48 21.38 2.42 -2.09
N GLU A 49 22.20 2.23 -1.06
CA GLU A 49 22.11 1.06 -0.18
C GLU A 49 20.70 0.85 0.40
N ILE A 50 20.02 1.95 0.79
CA ILE A 50 18.64 1.88 1.30
C ILE A 50 17.66 1.30 0.28
N LEU A 51 17.86 1.50 -1.02
CA LEU A 51 17.02 0.91 -2.06
C LEU A 51 17.33 -0.57 -2.28
N VAL A 52 18.61 -0.95 -2.21
CA VAL A 52 19.01 -2.37 -2.25
C VAL A 52 18.34 -3.13 -1.12
N GLU A 53 18.46 -2.63 0.11
CA GLU A 53 17.79 -3.22 1.28
C GLU A 53 16.27 -3.25 1.14
N THR A 54 15.68 -2.22 0.53
CA THR A 54 14.22 -2.15 0.31
C THR A 54 13.76 -3.26 -0.63
N ALA A 55 14.44 -3.48 -1.75
CA ALA A 55 14.10 -4.55 -2.70
C ALA A 55 14.29 -5.96 -2.07
N GLU A 56 15.29 -6.12 -1.22
CA GLU A 56 15.55 -7.40 -0.54
C GLU A 56 14.52 -7.74 0.53
N LYS A 57 14.07 -6.73 1.28
CA LYS A 57 13.12 -6.90 2.40
C LYS A 57 11.66 -6.91 1.95
N CYS A 58 11.34 -6.21 0.85
CA CYS A 58 9.98 -6.05 0.34
C CYS A 58 9.92 -6.34 -1.17
N PRO A 59 9.67 -7.59 -1.59
CA PRO A 59 9.63 -7.96 -3.00
C PRO A 59 8.65 -7.14 -3.85
N GLN A 60 7.58 -6.60 -3.25
CA GLN A 60 6.60 -5.75 -3.93
C GLN A 60 7.22 -4.43 -4.45
N THR A 61 8.36 -4.01 -3.90
CA THR A 61 9.08 -2.78 -4.33
C THR A 61 10.10 -3.03 -5.44
N LEU A 62 10.24 -4.27 -5.92
CA LEU A 62 11.32 -4.65 -6.83
C LEU A 62 11.35 -3.79 -8.09
N ASP A 63 10.22 -3.59 -8.75
CA ASP A 63 10.13 -2.77 -9.96
C ASP A 63 10.40 -1.30 -9.67
N TYR A 64 9.87 -0.76 -8.58
CA TYR A 64 10.17 0.59 -8.12
C TYR A 64 11.68 0.78 -7.94
N VAL A 65 12.35 -0.14 -7.25
CA VAL A 65 13.80 -0.04 -7.07
C VAL A 65 14.54 -0.22 -8.39
N TYR A 66 14.18 -1.22 -9.18
CA TYR A 66 14.83 -1.50 -10.47
C TYR A 66 14.81 -0.30 -11.43
N ASN A 67 13.69 0.44 -11.45
CA ASN A 67 13.51 1.60 -12.31
C ASN A 67 14.19 2.88 -11.78
N TYR A 68 14.73 2.86 -10.56
CA TYR A 68 15.34 4.04 -9.93
C TYR A 68 16.35 4.79 -10.81
N PRO A 69 17.33 4.15 -11.48
CA PRO A 69 18.33 4.89 -12.27
C PRO A 69 17.72 5.71 -13.41
N GLU A 70 16.62 5.22 -13.99
CA GLU A 70 15.92 5.86 -15.11
C GLU A 70 14.90 6.91 -14.67
N LEU A 71 14.32 6.76 -13.49
CA LEU A 71 13.16 7.54 -13.06
C LEU A 71 13.45 8.54 -11.94
N LYS A 72 14.58 8.43 -11.22
CA LYS A 72 14.90 9.27 -10.04
C LYS A 72 14.87 10.78 -10.30
N ASP A 73 15.22 11.20 -11.50
CA ASP A 73 15.26 12.62 -11.89
C ASP A 73 14.05 13.04 -12.72
N LYS A 74 13.14 12.11 -13.01
CA LYS A 74 11.94 12.36 -13.78
C LYS A 74 10.92 13.12 -12.92
N ARG A 75 10.29 14.11 -13.53
CA ARG A 75 9.16 14.81 -12.94
C ARG A 75 7.87 14.24 -13.50
N PHE A 76 6.98 13.84 -12.61
CA PHE A 76 5.66 13.34 -12.95
C PHE A 76 4.62 14.42 -12.68
N ASP A 77 3.63 14.48 -13.54
CA ASP A 77 2.40 15.22 -13.24
C ASP A 77 1.56 14.41 -12.25
N ILE A 78 1.18 15.03 -11.14
CA ILE A 78 0.41 14.38 -10.07
C ILE A 78 -1.00 14.96 -10.08
N ASP A 79 -1.91 14.24 -10.72
CA ASP A 79 -3.34 14.55 -10.69
C ASP A 79 -4.07 13.54 -9.80
N LEU A 80 -4.66 14.02 -8.70
CA LEU A 80 -5.46 13.26 -7.74
C LEU A 80 -6.94 13.68 -7.78
N SER A 81 -7.37 14.34 -8.85
CA SER A 81 -8.75 14.85 -8.96
C SER A 81 -9.80 13.74 -8.90
N ALA A 82 -9.52 12.60 -9.52
CA ALA A 82 -10.39 11.43 -9.46
C ALA A 82 -10.43 10.82 -8.04
N ASP A 83 -9.28 10.74 -7.37
CA ASP A 83 -9.18 10.24 -5.99
C ASP A 83 -9.96 11.12 -5.02
N ALA A 84 -9.84 12.43 -5.15
CA ALA A 84 -10.55 13.41 -4.32
C ALA A 84 -12.09 13.30 -4.47
N GLN A 85 -12.58 12.87 -5.62
CA GLN A 85 -14.02 12.73 -5.91
C GLN A 85 -14.56 11.31 -5.77
N SER A 86 -13.72 10.32 -5.47
CA SER A 86 -14.09 8.89 -5.45
C SER A 86 -15.15 8.52 -4.40
N GLY A 87 -15.30 9.34 -3.34
CA GLY A 87 -16.19 9.02 -2.21
C GLY A 87 -15.61 7.99 -1.23
N THR A 88 -14.44 7.44 -1.50
CA THR A 88 -13.71 6.51 -0.63
C THR A 88 -12.32 7.03 -0.31
N VAL A 89 -11.72 6.56 0.79
CA VAL A 89 -10.33 6.89 1.11
C VAL A 89 -9.42 6.24 0.06
N PRO A 90 -8.66 7.02 -0.73
CA PRO A 90 -7.81 6.45 -1.76
C PRO A 90 -6.67 5.62 -1.15
N LEU A 91 -6.22 4.58 -1.85
CA LEU A 91 -5.00 3.87 -1.51
C LEU A 91 -3.82 4.50 -2.27
N PHE A 92 -2.94 5.19 -1.56
CA PHE A 92 -1.68 5.66 -2.10
C PHE A 92 -0.54 4.78 -1.59
N ILE A 93 0.28 4.33 -2.54
CA ILE A 93 1.47 3.54 -2.22
C ILE A 93 2.67 4.48 -2.12
N GLN A 94 3.44 4.41 -1.02
CA GLN A 94 4.55 5.32 -0.76
C GLN A 94 5.65 5.24 -1.82
N TRP A 95 5.84 4.08 -2.43
CA TRP A 95 6.80 3.83 -3.51
C TRP A 95 6.20 3.96 -4.92
N ASP A 96 5.05 4.61 -5.10
CA ASP A 96 4.54 5.01 -6.43
C ASP A 96 5.55 5.95 -7.10
N GLU A 97 5.86 5.71 -8.37
CA GLU A 97 6.87 6.44 -9.14
C GLU A 97 6.63 7.96 -9.18
N ARG A 98 5.37 8.39 -9.06
CA ARG A 98 4.98 9.82 -9.08
C ARG A 98 5.60 10.63 -7.93
N TRP A 99 5.93 9.98 -6.82
CA TRP A 99 6.50 10.64 -5.63
C TRP A 99 7.57 9.83 -4.91
N GLY A 100 7.63 8.51 -5.11
CA GLY A 100 8.45 7.58 -4.34
C GLY A 100 9.94 7.88 -4.37
N TYR A 101 10.46 8.39 -5.48
CA TYR A 101 11.89 8.74 -5.61
C TYR A 101 12.25 10.11 -5.01
N ALA A 102 11.27 10.91 -4.60
CA ALA A 102 11.57 12.19 -3.98
C ALA A 102 12.26 11.98 -2.62
N PRO A 103 13.31 12.78 -2.29
CA PRO A 103 13.97 12.71 -1.00
C PRO A 103 12.98 12.93 0.15
N TYR A 104 13.18 12.19 1.26
CA TYR A 104 12.47 12.37 2.51
C TYR A 104 13.35 11.92 3.69
N GLY A 105 13.76 12.87 4.51
CA GLY A 105 14.72 12.64 5.57
C GLY A 105 16.08 12.18 5.05
N SER A 106 16.55 11.02 5.49
CA SER A 106 17.80 10.41 5.01
C SER A 106 17.60 9.40 3.87
N GLY A 107 16.37 9.25 3.37
CA GLY A 107 16.02 8.32 2.30
C GLY A 107 15.08 8.96 1.27
N PHE A 108 14.05 8.21 0.90
CA PHE A 108 13.06 8.58 -0.11
C PHE A 108 11.64 8.45 0.48
N ILE A 109 10.65 9.09 -0.14
CA ILE A 109 9.25 8.85 0.22
C ILE A 109 8.95 7.35 0.12
N GLY A 110 9.41 6.68 -0.93
CA GLY A 110 9.22 5.24 -1.14
C GLY A 110 9.80 4.35 -0.05
N THR A 111 10.77 4.82 0.73
CA THR A 111 11.40 4.02 1.80
C THR A 111 10.98 4.43 3.21
N SER A 112 10.59 5.69 3.42
CA SER A 112 10.39 6.27 4.76
C SER A 112 9.13 7.13 4.86
N GLY A 113 8.34 7.22 3.79
CA GLY A 113 7.23 8.16 3.65
C GLY A 113 5.86 7.63 4.06
N CYS A 114 5.75 6.59 4.89
CA CYS A 114 4.46 6.05 5.32
C CYS A 114 3.58 7.11 6.01
N GLY A 115 4.14 7.94 6.90
CA GLY A 115 3.42 9.00 7.60
C GLY A 115 2.80 10.03 6.65
N PRO A 116 3.58 10.73 5.79
CA PRO A 116 3.01 11.67 4.85
C PRO A 116 2.07 11.03 3.83
N THR A 117 2.28 9.77 3.43
CA THR A 117 1.37 9.06 2.53
C THR A 117 0.03 8.77 3.21
N CYS A 118 0.02 8.31 4.46
CA CYS A 118 -1.21 8.11 5.24
C CYS A 118 -1.97 9.42 5.45
N LEU A 119 -1.26 10.48 5.83
CA LEU A 119 -1.90 11.78 6.03
C LEU A 119 -2.44 12.37 4.72
N SER A 120 -1.76 12.12 3.58
CA SER A 120 -2.25 12.47 2.25
C SER A 120 -3.57 11.76 1.91
N MET A 121 -3.67 10.44 2.15
CA MET A 121 -4.89 9.66 1.92
C MET A 121 -6.08 10.25 2.69
N ALA A 122 -5.88 10.56 3.98
CA ALA A 122 -6.91 11.18 4.81
C ALA A 122 -7.26 12.60 4.33
N ALA A 123 -6.27 13.42 4.02
CA ALA A 123 -6.47 14.81 3.61
C ALA A 123 -7.19 14.91 2.26
N VAL A 124 -6.79 14.14 1.26
CA VAL A 124 -7.47 14.12 -0.05
C VAL A 124 -8.93 13.69 0.11
N TYR A 125 -9.19 12.64 0.89
CA TYR A 125 -10.55 12.16 1.11
C TYR A 125 -11.42 13.15 1.86
N LEU A 126 -10.97 13.66 3.02
CA LEU A 126 -11.79 14.47 3.90
C LEU A 126 -12.01 15.90 3.37
N THR A 127 -10.98 16.49 2.73
CA THR A 127 -11.07 17.87 2.25
C THR A 127 -11.45 18.00 0.77
N LYS A 128 -11.46 16.87 0.04
CA LYS A 128 -11.64 16.84 -1.42
C LYS A 128 -10.61 17.67 -2.20
N ASN A 129 -9.44 17.91 -1.60
CA ASN A 129 -8.38 18.70 -2.20
C ASN A 129 -7.31 17.82 -2.85
N ALA A 130 -7.31 17.75 -4.17
CA ALA A 130 -6.37 16.97 -4.98
C ALA A 130 -4.89 17.45 -4.86
N ALA A 131 -4.65 18.65 -4.31
CA ALA A 131 -3.29 19.17 -4.15
C ALA A 131 -2.51 18.48 -3.01
N TYR A 132 -3.18 17.80 -2.10
CA TYR A 132 -2.56 17.16 -0.92
C TYR A 132 -1.94 15.80 -1.24
N SER A 133 -1.13 15.72 -2.32
CA SER A 133 -0.43 14.50 -2.70
C SER A 133 0.60 14.05 -1.63
N PRO A 134 1.03 12.77 -1.62
CA PRO A 134 2.12 12.30 -0.75
C PRO A 134 3.39 13.16 -0.86
N LEU A 135 3.73 13.63 -2.06
CA LEU A 135 4.86 14.54 -2.28
C LEU A 135 4.66 15.89 -1.58
N PHE A 136 3.45 16.47 -1.67
CA PHE A 136 3.13 17.74 -1.01
C PHE A 136 3.24 17.60 0.51
N VAL A 137 2.64 16.54 1.07
CA VAL A 137 2.64 16.31 2.52
C VAL A 137 4.04 15.99 3.05
N ALA A 138 4.85 15.22 2.30
CA ALA A 138 6.23 14.94 2.66
C ALA A 138 7.07 16.24 2.76
N ARG A 139 6.96 17.12 1.76
CA ARG A 139 7.65 18.42 1.78
C ARG A 139 7.16 19.33 2.89
N LEU A 140 5.86 19.31 3.18
CA LEU A 140 5.29 20.02 4.33
C LEU A 140 5.89 19.50 5.65
N ALA A 141 5.96 18.18 5.80
CA ALA A 141 6.52 17.51 6.97
C ALA A 141 7.99 17.91 7.20
N GLU A 142 8.82 17.88 6.15
CA GLU A 142 10.21 18.34 6.25
C GLU A 142 10.31 19.82 6.62
N LYS A 143 9.58 20.68 5.91
CA LYS A 143 9.59 22.14 6.16
C LYS A 143 9.17 22.51 7.58
N LYS A 144 8.29 21.71 8.19
CA LYS A 144 7.72 21.96 9.52
C LYS A 144 8.41 21.18 10.64
N GLY A 145 9.43 20.37 10.33
CA GLY A 145 10.20 19.61 11.32
C GLY A 145 9.51 18.33 11.82
N TYR A 146 8.51 17.83 11.09
CA TYR A 146 7.87 16.56 11.40
C TYR A 146 8.59 15.34 10.81
N CYS A 147 9.55 15.55 9.90
CA CYS A 147 10.44 14.51 9.39
C CYS A 147 11.61 14.32 10.36
N VAL A 148 11.84 13.08 10.78
CA VAL A 148 12.96 12.71 11.67
C VAL A 148 13.97 11.91 10.84
N PRO A 149 15.15 12.47 10.55
CA PRO A 149 16.16 11.77 9.77
C PRO A 149 16.49 10.39 10.35
N GLY A 150 16.48 9.35 9.52
CA GLY A 150 16.72 7.96 9.93
C GLY A 150 15.54 7.26 10.63
N ASN A 151 14.44 7.98 10.92
CA ASN A 151 13.27 7.43 11.63
C ASN A 151 11.92 7.76 10.98
N GLY A 152 11.92 8.31 9.76
CA GLY A 152 10.69 8.64 9.03
C GLY A 152 9.96 9.86 9.59
N SER A 153 8.72 9.73 10.03
CA SER A 153 7.89 10.83 10.51
C SER A 153 7.65 10.75 12.03
N SER A 154 7.68 11.89 12.71
CA SER A 154 7.21 11.98 14.10
C SER A 154 5.68 11.80 14.15
N TRP A 155 5.16 11.38 15.29
CA TRP A 155 3.71 11.27 15.52
C TRP A 155 3.01 12.62 15.46
N THR A 156 3.74 13.71 15.74
CA THR A 156 3.24 15.07 15.64
C THR A 156 2.89 15.50 14.21
N LEU A 157 3.37 14.78 13.18
CA LEU A 157 2.86 14.97 11.83
C LEU A 157 1.35 14.69 11.77
N ILE A 158 0.87 13.69 12.49
CA ILE A 158 -0.55 13.34 12.52
C ILE A 158 -1.30 14.22 13.50
N SER A 159 -0.84 14.34 14.76
CA SER A 159 -1.57 15.06 15.82
C SER A 159 -1.61 16.59 15.63
N GLU A 160 -0.60 17.18 15.00
CA GLU A 160 -0.47 18.63 14.83
C GLU A 160 -0.41 19.04 13.35
N GLY A 161 0.34 18.30 12.53
CA GLY A 161 0.54 18.60 11.12
C GLY A 161 -0.74 18.53 10.30
N SER A 162 -1.71 17.71 10.69
CA SER A 162 -3.03 17.58 10.06
C SER A 162 -3.79 18.92 10.00
N ALA A 163 -3.64 19.77 11.01
CA ALA A 163 -4.28 21.09 11.04
C ALA A 163 -3.84 22.00 9.89
N LEU A 164 -2.60 21.82 9.39
CA LEU A 164 -2.07 22.57 8.24
C LEU A 164 -2.74 22.16 6.90
N LEU A 165 -3.49 21.06 6.91
CA LEU A 165 -4.24 20.52 5.77
C LEU A 165 -5.75 20.72 5.94
N GLY A 166 -6.20 21.47 6.95
CA GLY A 166 -7.62 21.68 7.24
C GLY A 166 -8.29 20.47 7.90
N LEU A 167 -7.53 19.70 8.67
CA LEU A 167 -8.04 18.55 9.43
C LEU A 167 -7.88 18.76 10.94
N SER A 168 -8.84 18.29 11.72
CA SER A 168 -8.65 18.01 13.14
C SER A 168 -8.14 16.59 13.33
N ALA A 169 -7.29 16.37 14.34
CA ALA A 169 -6.85 15.04 14.75
C ALA A 169 -6.92 14.93 16.27
N ALA A 170 -7.50 13.85 16.78
CA ALA A 170 -7.51 13.55 18.20
C ALA A 170 -7.27 12.06 18.44
N GLU A 171 -6.62 11.73 19.55
CA GLU A 171 -6.38 10.33 19.94
C GLU A 171 -7.69 9.64 20.31
N LEU A 172 -7.78 8.36 19.97
CA LEU A 172 -8.87 7.49 20.38
C LEU A 172 -8.42 6.51 21.46
N PRO A 173 -9.32 6.14 22.40
CA PRO A 173 -9.09 4.94 23.19
C PRO A 173 -8.96 3.71 22.28
N LEU A 174 -8.00 2.83 22.56
CA LEU A 174 -7.81 1.58 21.81
C LEU A 174 -8.86 0.56 22.22
N TRP A 175 -10.08 0.75 21.73
CA TRP A 175 -11.21 -0.17 21.85
C TRP A 175 -11.87 -0.34 20.49
N GLU A 176 -12.27 -1.55 20.16
CA GLU A 176 -12.90 -1.86 18.88
C GLU A 176 -14.11 -0.96 18.59
N GLN A 177 -14.98 -0.77 19.60
CA GLN A 177 -16.17 0.04 19.44
C GLN A 177 -15.85 1.53 19.24
N SER A 178 -14.79 2.05 19.85
CA SER A 178 -14.35 3.44 19.63
C SER A 178 -13.92 3.66 18.20
N MET A 179 -13.15 2.72 17.63
CA MET A 179 -12.74 2.75 16.23
C MET A 179 -13.94 2.68 15.29
N LYS A 180 -14.89 1.77 15.53
CA LYS A 180 -16.12 1.65 14.73
C LYS A 180 -16.95 2.92 14.78
N ASN A 181 -17.16 3.49 15.96
CA ASN A 181 -17.95 4.73 16.13
C ASN A 181 -17.29 5.91 15.37
N ALA A 182 -15.98 6.03 15.40
CA ALA A 182 -15.27 7.07 14.63
C ALA A 182 -15.45 6.88 13.13
N LEU A 183 -15.33 5.66 12.61
CA LEU A 183 -15.57 5.36 11.19
C LEU A 183 -17.03 5.61 10.79
N ASP A 184 -17.98 5.27 11.64
CA ASP A 184 -19.43 5.50 11.41
C ASP A 184 -19.78 7.01 11.38
N SER A 185 -18.98 7.88 12.04
CA SER A 185 -19.13 9.32 11.94
C SER A 185 -18.53 9.92 10.65
N GLY A 186 -17.87 9.09 9.83
CA GLY A 186 -17.20 9.50 8.60
C GLY A 186 -15.75 9.93 8.78
N ALA A 187 -15.19 9.75 9.98
CA ALA A 187 -13.78 10.02 10.24
C ALA A 187 -12.87 8.98 9.57
N VAL A 188 -11.61 9.33 9.40
CA VAL A 188 -10.52 8.43 8.99
C VAL A 188 -9.63 8.17 10.18
N ILE A 189 -9.17 6.92 10.37
CA ILE A 189 -8.27 6.61 11.47
C ILE A 189 -6.87 6.33 10.93
N ILE A 190 -5.85 6.98 11.50
CA ILE A 190 -4.44 6.66 11.24
C ILE A 190 -3.88 5.94 12.46
N LEU A 191 -3.24 4.78 12.23
CA LEU A 191 -2.53 4.02 13.25
C LEU A 191 -1.03 4.24 13.15
N ALA A 192 -0.37 4.41 14.28
CA ALA A 192 1.06 4.14 14.44
C ALA A 192 1.22 2.71 14.97
N LEU A 193 1.90 1.88 14.20
CA LEU A 193 2.13 0.46 14.51
C LEU A 193 3.56 0.23 14.99
N GLY A 194 3.71 -0.64 15.98
CA GLY A 194 4.98 -1.27 16.36
C GLY A 194 5.23 -2.58 15.60
N PRO A 195 6.25 -3.36 16.04
CA PRO A 195 6.59 -4.63 15.40
C PRO A 195 5.41 -5.61 15.32
N GLY A 196 5.23 -6.21 14.15
CA GLY A 196 4.13 -7.14 13.88
C GLY A 196 4.02 -7.51 12.40
N ASP A 197 2.79 -7.63 11.92
CA ASP A 197 2.50 -8.06 10.55
C ASP A 197 2.87 -7.01 9.49
N PHE A 198 2.90 -5.74 9.87
CA PHE A 198 3.09 -4.62 8.96
C PHE A 198 4.54 -4.12 8.92
N THR A 199 5.27 -4.32 10.00
CA THR A 199 6.62 -3.78 10.17
C THR A 199 7.39 -4.52 11.25
N SER A 200 8.72 -4.49 11.16
CA SER A 200 9.62 -4.94 12.24
C SER A 200 10.05 -3.81 13.19
N SER A 201 9.70 -2.56 12.90
CA SER A 201 10.12 -1.37 13.68
C SER A 201 8.96 -0.46 13.99
N GLY A 202 8.60 0.41 13.07
CA GLY A 202 7.48 1.35 13.16
C GLY A 202 6.86 1.58 11.79
N HIS A 203 5.54 1.81 11.74
CA HIS A 203 4.82 2.06 10.49
C HIS A 203 3.54 2.85 10.73
N PHE A 204 3.06 3.55 9.69
CA PHE A 204 1.74 4.17 9.68
C PHE A 204 0.86 3.50 8.64
N VAL A 205 -0.40 3.26 9.01
CA VAL A 205 -1.46 2.77 8.11
C VAL A 205 -2.76 3.53 8.35
N VAL A 206 -3.68 3.47 7.40
CA VAL A 206 -4.99 4.10 7.49
C VAL A 206 -6.08 3.04 7.62
N ILE A 207 -6.96 3.17 8.61
CA ILE A 207 -8.20 2.39 8.67
C ILE A 207 -9.27 3.16 7.90
N THR A 208 -9.87 2.52 6.93
CA THR A 208 -10.81 3.14 5.98
C THR A 208 -12.27 2.69 6.18
N GLY A 209 -12.48 1.63 6.96
CA GLY A 209 -13.80 1.06 7.22
C GLY A 209 -13.72 -0.26 7.97
N TYR A 210 -14.87 -0.90 8.12
CA TYR A 210 -14.96 -2.24 8.69
C TYR A 210 -16.23 -2.97 8.20
N ASP A 211 -16.21 -4.28 8.31
CA ASP A 211 -17.37 -5.14 8.09
C ASP A 211 -17.38 -6.35 9.06
N SER A 212 -18.13 -7.39 8.74
CA SER A 212 -18.18 -8.63 9.54
C SER A 212 -16.88 -9.44 9.53
N CYS A 213 -15.96 -9.18 8.58
CA CYS A 213 -14.66 -9.84 8.46
C CYS A 213 -13.55 -9.09 9.21
N GLY A 214 -13.77 -7.81 9.57
CA GLY A 214 -12.83 -6.97 10.29
C GLY A 214 -12.67 -5.59 9.67
N PHE A 215 -11.57 -4.92 10.01
CA PHE A 215 -11.22 -3.61 9.50
C PHE A 215 -10.58 -3.68 8.12
N THR A 216 -10.88 -2.72 7.27
CA THR A 216 -10.18 -2.46 6.01
C THR A 216 -9.05 -1.48 6.25
N VAL A 217 -7.88 -1.80 5.72
CA VAL A 217 -6.64 -1.04 5.95
C VAL A 217 -6.05 -0.60 4.61
N ASN A 218 -5.68 0.67 4.50
CA ASN A 218 -4.79 1.15 3.46
C ASN A 218 -3.37 1.19 4.03
N ASP A 219 -2.54 0.22 3.62
CA ASP A 219 -1.12 0.16 3.95
C ASP A 219 -0.31 0.81 2.83
N PRO A 220 0.35 1.96 3.06
CA PRO A 220 1.10 2.66 2.02
C PRO A 220 2.31 1.86 1.51
N ASN A 221 2.74 0.83 2.22
CA ASN A 221 3.88 0.01 1.84
C ASN A 221 3.50 -1.35 1.25
N SER A 222 2.24 -1.81 1.42
CA SER A 222 1.84 -3.14 0.98
C SER A 222 0.41 -3.18 0.41
N PRO A 223 0.28 -3.26 -0.93
CA PRO A 223 -0.99 -3.60 -1.57
C PRO A 223 -1.60 -4.91 -1.03
N ASP A 224 -0.77 -5.92 -0.72
CA ASP A 224 -1.25 -7.20 -0.19
C ASP A 224 -1.88 -7.08 1.19
N ASN A 225 -1.36 -6.22 2.05
CA ASN A 225 -1.97 -5.94 3.35
C ASN A 225 -3.28 -5.15 3.17
N SER A 226 -3.32 -4.26 2.19
CA SER A 226 -4.50 -3.46 1.87
C SER A 226 -5.64 -4.30 1.26
N ALA A 227 -5.32 -5.44 0.66
CA ALA A 227 -6.31 -6.37 0.09
C ALA A 227 -6.97 -7.29 1.15
N LYS A 228 -6.55 -7.22 2.41
CA LYS A 228 -7.03 -8.10 3.49
C LYS A 228 -7.94 -7.36 4.47
N HIS A 229 -8.81 -8.14 5.15
CA HIS A 229 -9.47 -7.68 6.36
C HIS A 229 -8.63 -8.05 7.59
N TRP A 230 -8.66 -7.17 8.58
CA TRP A 230 -7.88 -7.31 9.79
C TRP A 230 -8.81 -7.31 11.00
N THR A 231 -8.86 -8.41 11.74
CA THR A 231 -9.65 -8.47 12.97
C THR A 231 -9.03 -7.54 14.03
N TYR A 232 -9.88 -7.02 14.93
CA TYR A 232 -9.41 -6.20 16.04
C TYR A 232 -8.36 -6.93 16.89
N ASP A 233 -8.57 -8.20 17.20
CA ASP A 233 -7.64 -9.02 18.00
C ASP A 233 -6.28 -9.18 17.34
N ARG A 234 -6.22 -9.14 15.99
CA ARG A 234 -4.95 -9.21 15.25
C ARG A 234 -4.25 -7.85 15.19
N LEU A 235 -5.01 -6.76 15.06
CA LEU A 235 -4.46 -5.40 14.94
C LEU A 235 -4.04 -4.84 16.30
N SER A 236 -4.90 -4.95 17.32
CA SER A 236 -4.76 -4.20 18.57
C SER A 236 -3.43 -4.40 19.30
N PRO A 237 -2.81 -5.61 19.32
CA PRO A 237 -1.50 -5.79 19.96
C PRO A 237 -0.35 -5.06 19.26
N GLN A 238 -0.52 -4.65 18.01
CA GLN A 238 0.48 -4.00 17.18
C GLN A 238 0.36 -2.47 17.21
N ILE A 239 -0.76 -1.93 17.72
CA ILE A 239 -1.06 -0.49 17.74
C ILE A 239 -0.30 0.17 18.88
N SER A 240 0.59 1.10 18.55
CA SER A 240 1.31 1.96 19.50
C SER A 240 0.54 3.24 19.81
N ASN A 241 -0.17 3.79 18.82
CA ASN A 241 -1.10 4.92 18.99
C ASN A 241 -2.07 4.99 17.81
N LEU A 242 -3.18 5.71 17.98
CA LEU A 242 -4.18 5.91 16.93
C LEU A 242 -4.86 7.27 17.06
N TRP A 243 -5.14 7.88 15.92
CA TRP A 243 -5.84 9.16 15.81
C TRP A 243 -7.01 9.02 14.84
N PHE A 244 -8.15 9.60 15.19
CA PHE A 244 -9.20 9.86 14.22
C PHE A 244 -9.03 11.28 13.65
N LEU A 245 -9.33 11.43 12.36
CA LEU A 245 -9.20 12.67 11.63
C LEU A 245 -10.55 13.02 10.99
N GLU A 246 -10.88 14.31 11.05
CA GLU A 246 -12.09 14.90 10.45
C GLU A 246 -11.73 16.20 9.74
N ALA A 247 -12.54 16.64 8.78
CA ALA A 247 -12.39 17.97 8.19
C ALA A 247 -12.77 19.06 9.22
N LEU A 248 -12.03 20.18 9.24
CA LEU A 248 -12.31 21.35 10.07
C LEU A 248 -13.49 22.16 9.55
#